data_08e5fdd0e45b3347f36ceb474d60b629
#
_entry.id   08e5fdd0e45b3347f36ceb474d60b629
#
_cell.length_a   1.000
_cell.length_b   1.000
_cell.length_c   1.000
_cell.angle_alpha   90.00
_cell.angle_beta   90.00
_cell.angle_gamma   90.00
#
_symmetry.space_group_name_H-M   'P 1'
#
loop_
_entity.id
_entity.type
_entity.pdbx_description
1 polymer ?
#
loop_
_entity_poly.entity_id
_entity_poly.type
_entity_poly.pdbx_seq_one_letter_code
_entity_poly.pdbx_strand_id
1 'polypeptide(L)'
;MRGDAGLPAPRAPLPIEAVIAALAAAVLHAVWNALVKGGGDPLMDLALVWGGSAAVALVCLPFVAVPVAAAWPYLLATLFIHMPYGLLLAAAYRAGSLSHVYTVARGSPPMLIALATAALGETLAPGQYLGIAVISAGILATGFAPHAPARATLLALCVALTIAAYSVLDGLGARASGEPIGYAIWFFVLMGGCFMAIVSAWRGPAALALYARTNWRRAAVGGPAGALGYGLVLWAMSFAPVAGVSALRETSVAVAAFIGWAFMGDPMSKRRIAGALLGLAGAEAVKPARPLHRQIAQQR
;
A
#
# COMPACT_ATOMS: atom_id res chain seq x y z
N MET A 1 -24.87 -10.24 22.64
CA MET A 1 -24.57 -10.70 21.28
C MET A 1 -23.20 -10.13 20.90
N ARG A 2 -22.14 -10.93 20.93
CA ARG A 2 -20.82 -10.52 20.42
C ARG A 2 -20.95 -10.54 18.89
N GLY A 3 -20.97 -9.36 18.27
CA GLY A 3 -20.85 -9.24 16.83
C GLY A 3 -19.50 -9.83 16.42
N ASP A 4 -19.52 -10.96 15.72
CA ASP A 4 -18.37 -11.44 14.98
C ASP A 4 -17.92 -10.32 14.06
N ALA A 5 -16.80 -9.69 14.40
CA ALA A 5 -16.09 -8.79 13.49
C ALA A 5 -15.63 -9.68 12.34
N GLY A 6 -16.43 -9.72 11.25
CA GLY A 6 -16.38 -10.68 10.15
C GLY A 6 -15.00 -10.86 9.52
N LEU A 7 -14.12 -11.55 10.22
CA LEU A 7 -12.91 -12.10 9.61
C LEU A 7 -13.34 -13.18 8.62
N PRO A 8 -12.83 -13.17 7.38
CA PRO A 8 -13.15 -14.21 6.40
C PRO A 8 -12.80 -15.58 6.98
N ALA A 9 -13.59 -16.58 6.59
CA ALA A 9 -13.42 -17.95 7.07
C ALA A 9 -11.96 -18.40 6.92
N PRO A 10 -11.41 -19.09 7.94
CA PRO A 10 -10.04 -19.58 7.89
C PRO A 10 -9.77 -20.37 6.61
N ARG A 11 -8.66 -20.09 5.94
CA ARG A 11 -8.17 -20.79 4.74
C ARG A 11 -8.96 -20.58 3.45
N ALA A 12 -9.83 -19.58 3.35
CA ALA A 12 -10.49 -19.26 2.08
C ALA A 12 -9.48 -18.81 1.03
N PRO A 13 -9.57 -19.29 -0.22
CA PRO A 13 -8.75 -18.77 -1.31
C PRO A 13 -9.10 -17.29 -1.56
N LEU A 14 -8.13 -16.51 -2.05
CA LEU A 14 -8.40 -15.12 -2.44
C LEU A 14 -9.42 -15.08 -3.59
N PRO A 15 -10.55 -14.37 -3.45
CA PRO A 15 -11.48 -14.15 -4.56
C PRO A 15 -10.78 -13.50 -5.74
N ILE A 16 -11.16 -13.86 -6.96
CA ILE A 16 -10.53 -13.33 -8.19
C ILE A 16 -10.66 -11.81 -8.28
N GLU A 17 -11.77 -11.26 -7.78
CA GLU A 17 -12.04 -9.83 -7.71
C GLU A 17 -11.02 -9.10 -6.83
N ALA A 18 -10.67 -9.70 -5.68
CA ALA A 18 -9.63 -9.16 -4.80
C ALA A 18 -8.23 -9.21 -5.44
N VAL A 19 -7.94 -10.27 -6.19
CA VAL A 19 -6.67 -10.38 -6.94
C VAL A 19 -6.59 -9.30 -8.02
N ILE A 20 -7.64 -9.11 -8.82
CA ILE A 20 -7.70 -8.08 -9.86
C ILE A 20 -7.57 -6.69 -9.23
N ALA A 21 -8.30 -6.41 -8.17
CA ALA A 21 -8.25 -5.13 -7.46
C ALA A 21 -6.85 -4.85 -6.90
N ALA A 22 -6.20 -5.83 -6.25
CA ALA A 22 -4.87 -5.69 -5.69
C ALA A 22 -3.80 -5.45 -6.78
N LEU A 23 -3.88 -6.14 -7.93
CA LEU A 23 -2.96 -5.94 -9.04
C LEU A 23 -3.19 -4.59 -9.75
N ALA A 24 -4.44 -4.18 -9.95
CA ALA A 24 -4.76 -2.84 -10.45
C ALA A 24 -4.25 -1.74 -9.50
N ALA A 25 -4.44 -1.93 -8.19
CA ALA A 25 -3.89 -1.06 -7.17
C ALA A 25 -2.37 -1.00 -7.22
N ALA A 26 -1.69 -2.11 -7.48
CA ALA A 26 -0.23 -2.15 -7.63
C ALA A 26 0.26 -1.26 -8.79
N VAL A 27 -0.43 -1.29 -9.94
CA VAL A 27 -0.12 -0.41 -11.08
C VAL A 27 -0.34 1.05 -10.71
N LEU A 28 -1.50 1.41 -10.17
CA LEU A 28 -1.83 2.77 -9.75
C LEU A 28 -0.85 3.28 -8.68
N HIS A 29 -0.45 2.41 -7.76
CA HIS A 29 0.54 2.72 -6.74
C HIS A 29 1.91 3.02 -7.34
N ALA A 30 2.34 2.26 -8.35
CA ALA A 30 3.60 2.51 -9.07
C ALA A 30 3.56 3.84 -9.84
N VAL A 31 2.42 4.19 -10.44
CA VAL A 31 2.24 5.45 -11.19
C VAL A 31 2.42 6.66 -10.28
N TRP A 32 1.66 6.75 -9.16
CA TRP A 32 1.79 7.93 -8.31
C TRP A 32 3.16 8.01 -7.60
N ASN A 33 3.77 6.86 -7.24
CA ASN A 33 5.12 6.85 -6.71
C ASN A 33 6.17 7.34 -7.73
N ALA A 34 6.03 7.00 -9.01
CA ALA A 34 6.90 7.51 -10.07
C ALA A 34 6.79 9.03 -10.19
N LEU A 35 5.58 9.59 -10.05
CA LEU A 35 5.36 11.05 -10.07
C LEU A 35 6.06 11.73 -8.88
N VAL A 36 5.99 11.16 -7.68
CA VAL A 36 6.69 11.67 -6.48
C VAL A 36 8.21 11.55 -6.64
N LYS A 37 8.70 10.39 -7.13
CA LYS A 37 10.15 10.17 -7.35
C LYS A 37 10.74 11.17 -8.36
N GLY A 38 10.00 11.51 -9.41
CA GLY A 38 10.42 12.49 -10.43
C GLY A 38 10.36 13.96 -9.97
N GLY A 39 10.09 14.22 -8.70
CA GLY A 39 9.93 15.53 -8.10
C GLY A 39 11.18 16.14 -7.48
N GLY A 40 11.09 17.46 -7.20
CA GLY A 40 12.16 18.20 -6.55
C GLY A 40 12.07 18.23 -5.02
N ASP A 41 10.87 18.16 -4.45
CA ASP A 41 10.62 18.15 -3.01
C ASP A 41 9.62 17.03 -2.66
N PRO A 42 10.10 15.87 -2.14
CA PRO A 42 9.25 14.72 -1.85
C PRO A 42 8.10 15.02 -0.89
N LEU A 43 8.28 15.93 0.07
CA LEU A 43 7.24 16.31 1.03
C LEU A 43 6.12 17.10 0.35
N MET A 44 6.49 18.09 -0.47
CA MET A 44 5.54 18.87 -1.26
C MET A 44 4.82 18.01 -2.30
N ASP A 45 5.56 17.11 -2.97
CA ASP A 45 4.99 16.19 -3.95
C ASP A 45 3.97 15.24 -3.32
N LEU A 46 4.29 14.69 -2.14
CA LEU A 46 3.39 13.84 -1.39
C LEU A 46 2.14 14.62 -0.94
N ALA A 47 2.31 15.87 -0.50
CA ALA A 47 1.18 16.76 -0.18
C ALA A 47 0.28 17.00 -1.39
N LEU A 48 0.84 17.20 -2.59
CA LEU A 48 0.03 17.35 -3.80
C LEU A 48 -0.72 16.06 -4.17
N VAL A 49 -0.09 14.91 -4.06
CA VAL A 49 -0.74 13.61 -4.34
C VAL A 49 -1.85 13.34 -3.33
N TRP A 50 -1.59 13.47 -2.03
CA TRP A 50 -2.59 13.21 -1.01
C TRP A 50 -3.68 14.28 -0.95
N GLY A 51 -3.32 15.55 -1.19
CA GLY A 51 -4.29 16.62 -1.38
C GLY A 51 -5.18 16.42 -2.60
N GLY A 52 -4.60 15.92 -3.71
CA GLY A 52 -5.35 15.53 -4.91
C GLY A 52 -6.28 14.34 -4.64
N SER A 53 -5.84 13.34 -3.84
CA SER A 53 -6.70 12.24 -3.39
C SER A 53 -7.86 12.75 -2.54
N ALA A 54 -7.59 13.69 -1.63
CA ALA A 54 -8.64 14.32 -0.82
C ALA A 54 -9.62 15.14 -1.67
N ALA A 55 -9.15 15.84 -2.70
CA ALA A 55 -10.00 16.58 -3.63
C ALA A 55 -10.97 15.65 -4.39
N VAL A 56 -10.47 14.51 -4.89
CA VAL A 56 -11.32 13.47 -5.50
C VAL A 56 -12.34 12.94 -4.49
N ALA A 57 -11.89 12.63 -3.28
CA ALA A 57 -12.76 12.12 -2.22
C ALA A 57 -13.82 13.14 -1.80
N LEU A 58 -13.51 14.44 -1.74
CA LEU A 58 -14.45 15.51 -1.45
C LEU A 58 -15.57 15.61 -2.50
N VAL A 59 -15.25 15.40 -3.78
CA VAL A 59 -16.27 15.35 -4.86
C VAL A 59 -17.20 14.14 -4.67
N CYS A 60 -16.67 13.01 -4.18
CA CYS A 60 -17.47 11.80 -3.93
C CYS A 60 -18.20 11.83 -2.59
N LEU A 61 -17.80 12.68 -1.65
CA LEU A 61 -18.31 12.71 -0.26
C LEU A 61 -19.85 12.86 -0.16
N PRO A 62 -20.53 13.70 -0.98
CA PRO A 62 -21.98 13.83 -0.92
C PRO A 62 -22.76 12.56 -1.29
N PHE A 63 -22.11 11.59 -1.93
CA PHE A 63 -22.73 10.36 -2.42
C PHE A 63 -22.53 9.15 -1.49
N VAL A 64 -21.85 9.34 -0.35
CA VAL A 64 -21.59 8.28 0.62
C VAL A 64 -22.06 8.67 2.01
N ALA A 65 -22.50 7.68 2.78
CA ALA A 65 -22.89 7.90 4.16
C ALA A 65 -21.68 8.19 5.06
N VAL A 66 -21.94 8.86 6.17
CA VAL A 66 -20.97 8.98 7.27
C VAL A 66 -20.70 7.57 7.82
N PRO A 67 -19.42 7.19 8.03
CA PRO A 67 -19.11 5.88 8.57
C PRO A 67 -19.79 5.62 9.90
N VAL A 68 -20.24 4.38 10.11
CA VAL A 68 -20.84 3.95 11.37
C VAL A 68 -19.85 4.13 12.53
N ALA A 69 -20.37 4.31 13.74
CA ALA A 69 -19.55 4.58 14.93
C ALA A 69 -18.40 3.56 15.13
N ALA A 70 -18.62 2.30 14.76
CA ALA A 70 -17.63 1.22 14.85
C ALA A 70 -16.41 1.43 13.94
N ALA A 71 -16.51 2.19 12.86
CA ALA A 71 -15.41 2.45 11.93
C ALA A 71 -14.48 3.59 12.37
N TRP A 72 -14.98 4.54 13.17
CA TRP A 72 -14.22 5.73 13.57
C TRP A 72 -12.93 5.44 14.35
N PRO A 73 -12.89 4.48 15.31
CA PRO A 73 -11.63 4.15 15.99
C PRO A 73 -10.52 3.75 15.03
N TYR A 74 -10.86 3.01 13.97
CA TYR A 74 -9.90 2.60 12.93
C TYR A 74 -9.46 3.78 12.07
N LEU A 75 -10.40 4.64 11.63
CA LEU A 75 -10.07 5.84 10.87
C LEU A 75 -9.13 6.77 11.63
N LEU A 76 -9.39 7.00 12.92
CA LEU A 76 -8.55 7.86 13.74
C LEU A 76 -7.19 7.24 14.03
N ALA A 77 -7.14 5.94 14.33
CA ALA A 77 -5.90 5.23 14.59
C ALA A 77 -5.00 5.19 13.34
N THR A 78 -5.56 4.87 12.17
CA THR A 78 -4.80 4.87 10.93
C THR A 78 -4.29 6.25 10.55
N LEU A 79 -5.11 7.30 10.73
CA LEU A 79 -4.70 8.68 10.52
C LEU A 79 -3.50 9.05 11.39
N PHE A 80 -3.55 8.70 12.69
CA PHE A 80 -2.46 8.95 13.62
C PHE A 80 -1.16 8.24 13.23
N ILE A 81 -1.24 7.02 12.67
CA ILE A 81 -0.08 6.24 12.22
C ILE A 81 0.47 6.76 10.88
N HIS A 82 -0.40 7.24 9.97
CA HIS A 82 0.04 7.77 8.68
C HIS A 82 0.82 9.09 8.79
N MET A 83 0.52 9.92 9.78
CA MET A 83 1.21 11.21 9.92
C MET A 83 2.72 11.07 10.17
N PRO A 84 3.22 10.26 11.13
CA PRO A 84 4.65 10.06 11.34
C PRO A 84 5.33 9.22 10.24
N TYR A 85 4.60 8.46 9.45
CA TYR A 85 5.15 7.64 8.37
C TYR A 85 6.06 8.45 7.42
N GLY A 86 5.61 9.61 6.97
CA GLY A 86 6.38 10.47 6.06
C GLY A 86 7.68 10.99 6.68
N LEU A 87 7.66 11.29 7.99
CA LEU A 87 8.84 11.75 8.72
C LEU A 87 9.86 10.62 8.93
N LEU A 88 9.38 9.43 9.30
CA LEU A 88 10.19 8.24 9.45
C LEU A 88 10.86 7.87 8.13
N LEU A 89 10.10 7.91 7.02
CA LEU A 89 10.61 7.62 5.69
C LEU A 89 11.70 8.63 5.27
N ALA A 90 11.46 9.92 5.49
CA ALA A 90 12.46 10.96 5.21
C ALA A 90 13.72 10.81 6.09
N ALA A 91 13.57 10.43 7.35
CA ALA A 91 14.69 10.16 8.25
C ALA A 91 15.48 8.92 7.80
N ALA A 92 14.79 7.86 7.37
CA ALA A 92 15.41 6.65 6.86
C ALA A 92 16.24 6.91 5.59
N TYR A 93 15.71 7.69 4.65
CA TYR A 93 16.44 8.07 3.43
C TYR A 93 17.66 8.94 3.69
N ARG A 94 17.64 9.77 4.73
CA ARG A 94 18.84 10.52 5.15
C ARG A 94 19.90 9.66 5.85
N ALA A 95 19.49 8.53 6.43
CA ALA A 95 20.38 7.64 7.15
C ALA A 95 21.05 6.58 6.26
N GLY A 96 20.52 6.29 5.06
CA GLY A 96 21.06 5.26 4.16
C GLY A 96 20.65 5.43 2.71
N SER A 97 21.13 4.51 1.86
CA SER A 97 20.81 4.54 0.43
C SER A 97 19.33 4.32 0.18
N LEU A 98 18.77 5.04 -0.80
CA LEU A 98 17.38 4.92 -1.23
C LEU A 98 17.01 3.46 -1.53
N SER A 99 17.89 2.74 -2.24
CA SER A 99 17.66 1.34 -2.62
C SER A 99 17.48 0.44 -1.40
N HIS A 100 18.36 0.53 -0.39
CA HIS A 100 18.28 -0.28 0.82
C HIS A 100 17.03 0.06 1.65
N VAL A 101 16.82 1.35 1.93
CA VAL A 101 15.69 1.81 2.75
C VAL A 101 14.37 1.43 2.11
N TYR A 102 14.20 1.71 0.81
CA TYR A 102 12.96 1.37 0.08
C TYR A 102 12.70 -0.14 0.10
N THR A 103 13.74 -0.93 -0.13
CA THR A 103 13.63 -2.39 -0.18
C THR A 103 13.21 -2.96 1.18
N VAL A 104 13.80 -2.50 2.28
CA VAL A 104 13.44 -2.96 3.63
C VAL A 104 12.03 -2.48 4.00
N ALA A 105 11.73 -1.20 3.74
CA ALA A 105 10.44 -0.61 4.06
C ALA A 105 9.26 -1.24 3.28
N ARG A 106 9.51 -1.80 2.10
CA ARG A 106 8.47 -2.40 1.24
C ARG A 106 8.48 -3.93 1.24
N GLY A 107 9.65 -4.55 1.47
CA GLY A 107 9.78 -6.01 1.50
C GLY A 107 9.38 -6.65 2.83
N SER A 108 9.48 -5.90 3.94
CA SER A 108 9.12 -6.43 5.27
C SER A 108 7.61 -6.41 5.58
N PRO A 109 6.80 -5.42 5.16
CA PRO A 109 5.39 -5.32 5.53
C PRO A 109 4.54 -6.55 5.22
N PRO A 110 4.63 -7.23 4.05
CA PRO A 110 3.76 -8.37 3.77
C PRO A 110 3.86 -9.47 4.84
N MET A 111 5.07 -9.74 5.29
CA MET A 111 5.32 -10.73 6.34
C MET A 111 4.81 -10.26 7.70
N LEU A 112 5.03 -8.99 8.05
CA LEU A 112 4.55 -8.38 9.30
C LEU A 112 3.02 -8.38 9.36
N ILE A 113 2.34 -8.07 8.24
CA ILE A 113 0.89 -8.11 8.14
C ILE A 113 0.39 -9.54 8.30
N ALA A 114 1.01 -10.52 7.63
CA ALA A 114 0.62 -11.92 7.72
C ALA A 114 0.74 -12.45 9.15
N LEU A 115 1.79 -12.08 9.89
CA LEU A 115 1.95 -12.44 11.30
C LEU A 115 0.92 -11.73 12.19
N ALA A 116 0.70 -10.43 11.98
CA ALA A 116 -0.26 -9.65 12.76
C ALA A 116 -1.70 -10.14 12.55
N THR A 117 -2.11 -10.39 11.30
CA THR A 117 -3.47 -10.87 11.00
C THR A 117 -3.67 -12.31 11.46
N ALA A 118 -2.63 -13.16 11.43
CA ALA A 118 -2.69 -14.50 12.02
C ALA A 118 -2.93 -14.45 13.53
N ALA A 119 -2.28 -13.53 14.25
CA ALA A 119 -2.50 -13.31 15.68
C ALA A 119 -3.92 -12.79 15.98
N LEU A 120 -4.58 -12.14 15.01
CA LEU A 120 -5.96 -11.69 15.09
C LEU A 120 -6.98 -12.74 14.62
N GLY A 121 -6.52 -13.95 14.24
CA GLY A 121 -7.37 -15.05 13.83
C GLY A 121 -7.60 -15.19 12.32
N GLU A 122 -7.02 -14.31 11.49
CA GLU A 122 -7.04 -14.46 10.03
C GLU A 122 -5.97 -15.48 9.61
N THR A 123 -6.38 -16.71 9.33
CA THR A 123 -5.45 -17.79 8.94
C THR A 123 -5.43 -17.97 7.42
N LEU A 124 -4.23 -18.03 6.86
CA LEU A 124 -3.98 -18.30 5.45
C LEU A 124 -3.64 -19.78 5.22
N ALA A 125 -3.80 -20.28 4.00
CA ALA A 125 -3.27 -21.58 3.62
C ALA A 125 -1.72 -21.55 3.64
N PRO A 126 -1.04 -22.69 3.92
CA PRO A 126 0.43 -22.75 3.96
C PRO A 126 1.08 -22.23 2.67
N GLY A 127 0.51 -22.52 1.49
CA GLY A 127 0.98 -22.01 0.21
C GLY A 127 0.90 -20.48 0.09
N GLN A 128 -0.08 -19.85 0.72
CA GLN A 128 -0.21 -18.39 0.73
C GLN A 128 0.87 -17.75 1.62
N TYR A 129 1.17 -18.32 2.79
CA TYR A 129 2.30 -17.86 3.62
C TYR A 129 3.62 -17.98 2.87
N LEU A 130 3.83 -19.12 2.16
CA LEU A 130 5.02 -19.30 1.32
C LEU A 130 5.07 -18.23 0.20
N GLY A 131 3.95 -17.98 -0.48
CA GLY A 131 3.86 -16.94 -1.51
C GLY A 131 4.22 -15.56 -0.97
N ILE A 132 3.71 -15.19 0.20
CA ILE A 132 4.02 -13.93 0.88
C ILE A 132 5.51 -13.87 1.23
N ALA A 133 6.09 -14.94 1.74
CA ALA A 133 7.53 -15.02 2.05
C ALA A 133 8.38 -14.85 0.78
N VAL A 134 7.99 -15.47 -0.34
CA VAL A 134 8.67 -15.34 -1.64
C VAL A 134 8.56 -13.92 -2.18
N ILE A 135 7.40 -13.25 -2.07
CA ILE A 135 7.24 -11.83 -2.43
C ILE A 135 8.19 -10.96 -1.60
N SER A 136 8.18 -11.13 -0.27
CA SER A 136 9.05 -10.37 0.64
C SER A 136 10.53 -10.59 0.31
N ALA A 137 10.96 -11.84 0.12
CA ALA A 137 12.33 -12.18 -0.24
C ALA A 137 12.72 -11.58 -1.61
N GLY A 138 11.83 -11.66 -2.60
CA GLY A 138 12.02 -11.06 -3.91
C GLY A 138 12.27 -9.56 -3.85
N ILE A 139 11.45 -8.83 -3.09
CA ILE A 139 11.62 -7.40 -2.89
C ILE A 139 12.93 -7.11 -2.16
N LEU A 140 13.22 -7.80 -1.07
CA LEU A 140 14.46 -7.64 -0.32
C LEU A 140 15.71 -7.91 -1.19
N ALA A 141 15.66 -8.89 -2.06
CA ALA A 141 16.76 -9.20 -2.98
C ALA A 141 17.08 -8.07 -3.96
N THR A 142 16.13 -7.16 -4.27
CA THR A 142 16.35 -6.07 -5.23
C THR A 142 17.35 -5.03 -4.77
N GLY A 143 17.48 -4.78 -3.48
CA GLY A 143 18.32 -3.68 -2.99
C GLY A 143 18.81 -3.79 -1.54
N PHE A 144 18.63 -4.93 -0.87
CA PHE A 144 19.18 -5.13 0.47
C PHE A 144 20.70 -5.06 0.46
N ALA A 145 21.26 -4.24 1.33
CA ALA A 145 22.71 -4.07 1.49
C ALA A 145 23.11 -4.51 2.92
N PRO A 146 23.82 -5.65 3.06
CA PRO A 146 24.21 -6.18 4.39
C PRO A 146 25.06 -5.21 5.23
N HIS A 147 25.83 -4.35 4.56
CA HIS A 147 26.71 -3.36 5.20
C HIS A 147 26.06 -1.95 5.31
N ALA A 148 24.75 -1.85 5.14
CA ALA A 148 24.05 -0.58 5.35
C ALA A 148 24.15 -0.13 6.82
N PRO A 149 24.17 1.18 7.10
CA PRO A 149 24.14 1.67 8.47
C PRO A 149 22.97 1.09 9.27
N ALA A 150 23.23 0.57 10.47
CA ALA A 150 22.19 -0.03 11.32
C ALA A 150 21.02 0.94 11.57
N ARG A 151 21.32 2.25 11.71
CA ARG A 151 20.31 3.29 11.84
C ARG A 151 19.36 3.34 10.63
N ALA A 152 19.88 3.20 9.41
CA ALA A 152 19.07 3.20 8.20
C ALA A 152 18.11 1.99 8.16
N THR A 153 18.65 0.81 8.50
CA THR A 153 17.86 -0.43 8.57
C THR A 153 16.78 -0.33 9.65
N LEU A 154 17.13 0.16 10.85
CA LEU A 154 16.17 0.33 11.94
C LEU A 154 15.03 1.28 11.56
N LEU A 155 15.36 2.45 10.99
CA LEU A 155 14.34 3.40 10.53
C LEU A 155 13.47 2.82 9.42
N ALA A 156 14.05 2.07 8.48
CA ALA A 156 13.30 1.38 7.42
C ALA A 156 12.36 0.30 7.98
N LEU A 157 12.77 -0.43 9.03
CA LEU A 157 11.90 -1.36 9.76
C LEU A 157 10.80 -0.65 10.54
N CYS A 158 11.08 0.51 11.15
CA CYS A 158 10.02 1.34 11.75
C CYS A 158 8.98 1.78 10.70
N VAL A 159 9.43 2.18 9.50
CA VAL A 159 8.54 2.47 8.37
C VAL A 159 7.73 1.22 7.99
N ALA A 160 8.36 0.05 7.90
CA ALA A 160 7.66 -1.21 7.60
C ALA A 160 6.59 -1.56 8.65
N LEU A 161 6.88 -1.32 9.93
CA LEU A 161 5.93 -1.52 11.03
C LEU A 161 4.74 -0.55 10.93
N THR A 162 4.96 0.71 10.59
CA THR A 162 3.85 1.65 10.37
C THR A 162 2.98 1.22 9.19
N ILE A 163 3.60 0.75 8.08
CA ILE A 163 2.87 0.21 6.92
C ILE A 163 2.03 -1.00 7.33
N ALA A 164 2.60 -1.92 8.10
CA ALA A 164 1.88 -3.10 8.56
C ALA A 164 0.71 -2.71 9.49
N ALA A 165 0.95 -1.82 10.45
CA ALA A 165 -0.05 -1.38 11.41
C ALA A 165 -1.24 -0.68 10.73
N TYR A 166 -0.99 0.32 9.87
CA TYR A 166 -2.11 0.98 9.18
C TYR A 166 -2.83 0.04 8.21
N SER A 167 -2.13 -0.87 7.52
CA SER A 167 -2.79 -1.80 6.60
C SER A 167 -3.74 -2.76 7.33
N VAL A 168 -3.37 -3.24 8.51
CA VAL A 168 -4.25 -4.06 9.36
C VAL A 168 -5.44 -3.25 9.86
N LEU A 169 -5.20 -2.05 10.40
CA LEU A 169 -6.26 -1.17 10.90
C LEU A 169 -7.25 -0.78 9.80
N ASP A 170 -6.75 -0.45 8.62
CA ASP A 170 -7.57 -0.07 7.47
C ASP A 170 -8.42 -1.26 6.96
N GLY A 171 -7.84 -2.46 6.92
CA GLY A 171 -8.59 -3.66 6.58
C GLY A 171 -9.72 -3.96 7.58
N LEU A 172 -9.44 -3.83 8.88
CA LEU A 172 -10.44 -3.99 9.94
C LEU A 172 -11.49 -2.87 9.89
N GLY A 173 -11.06 -1.63 9.67
CA GLY A 173 -11.94 -0.47 9.55
C GLY A 173 -12.89 -0.55 8.35
N ALA A 174 -12.38 -0.97 7.20
CA ALA A 174 -13.19 -1.20 5.99
C ALA A 174 -14.28 -2.26 6.22
N ARG A 175 -13.96 -3.34 6.96
CA ARG A 175 -14.93 -4.36 7.37
C ARG A 175 -15.94 -3.82 8.38
N ALA A 176 -15.45 -3.15 9.42
CA ALA A 176 -16.30 -2.60 10.48
C ALA A 176 -17.26 -1.52 9.98
N SER A 177 -16.93 -0.85 8.87
CA SER A 177 -17.76 0.18 8.27
C SER A 177 -19.02 -0.37 7.59
N GLY A 178 -18.99 -1.61 7.12
CA GLY A 178 -20.02 -2.19 6.24
C GLY A 178 -20.07 -1.55 4.83
N GLU A 179 -19.41 -0.40 4.65
CA GLU A 179 -19.38 0.39 3.41
C GLU A 179 -17.92 0.77 3.06
N PRO A 180 -17.12 -0.15 2.50
CA PRO A 180 -15.67 0.04 2.31
C PRO A 180 -15.33 1.20 1.38
N ILE A 181 -16.20 1.52 0.41
CA ILE A 181 -15.99 2.69 -0.48
C ILE A 181 -16.21 3.98 0.31
N GLY A 182 -17.26 4.06 1.11
CA GLY A 182 -17.51 5.19 2.01
C GLY A 182 -16.35 5.38 3.00
N TYR A 183 -15.88 4.29 3.60
CA TYR A 183 -14.69 4.31 4.47
C TYR A 183 -13.45 4.89 3.76
N ALA A 184 -13.17 4.44 2.53
CA ALA A 184 -12.03 4.94 1.75
C ALA A 184 -12.16 6.44 1.43
N ILE A 185 -13.35 6.92 1.09
CA ILE A 185 -13.61 8.34 0.80
C ILE A 185 -13.34 9.19 2.06
N TRP A 186 -13.90 8.81 3.21
CA TRP A 186 -13.66 9.50 4.48
C TRP A 186 -12.19 9.46 4.90
N PHE A 187 -11.51 8.30 4.71
CA PHE A 187 -10.08 8.17 4.95
C PHE A 187 -9.28 9.20 4.14
N PHE A 188 -9.52 9.34 2.82
CA PHE A 188 -8.78 10.28 1.99
C PHE A 188 -9.07 11.74 2.32
N VAL A 189 -10.32 12.09 2.64
CA VAL A 189 -10.68 13.45 3.09
C VAL A 189 -9.89 13.82 4.34
N LEU A 190 -9.90 12.94 5.34
CA LEU A 190 -9.22 13.18 6.61
C LEU A 190 -7.69 13.17 6.44
N MET A 191 -7.14 12.13 5.82
CA MET A 191 -5.71 11.94 5.67
C MET A 191 -5.08 13.03 4.81
N GLY A 192 -5.65 13.29 3.63
CA GLY A 192 -5.14 14.32 2.73
C GLY A 192 -5.32 15.72 3.29
N GLY A 193 -6.47 16.01 3.93
CA GLY A 193 -6.73 17.29 4.59
C GLY A 193 -5.75 17.57 5.74
N CYS A 194 -5.56 16.61 6.65
CA CYS A 194 -4.59 16.74 7.74
C CYS A 194 -3.16 16.90 7.23
N PHE A 195 -2.74 16.12 6.25
CA PHE A 195 -1.39 16.21 5.72
C PHE A 195 -1.13 17.55 5.01
N MET A 196 -2.09 18.02 4.21
CA MET A 196 -2.04 19.34 3.59
C MET A 196 -1.93 20.47 4.64
N ALA A 197 -2.69 20.37 5.73
CA ALA A 197 -2.62 21.34 6.84
C ALA A 197 -1.23 21.33 7.50
N ILE A 198 -0.68 20.14 7.80
CA ILE A 198 0.65 19.99 8.38
C ILE A 198 1.73 20.59 7.47
N VAL A 199 1.73 20.23 6.18
CA VAL A 199 2.74 20.74 5.23
C VAL A 199 2.58 22.25 5.03
N SER A 200 1.34 22.75 4.96
CA SER A 200 1.05 24.17 4.89
C SER A 200 1.57 24.94 6.12
N ALA A 201 1.41 24.37 7.32
CA ALA A 201 1.94 24.96 8.55
C ALA A 201 3.48 24.99 8.58
N TRP A 202 4.15 23.96 8.03
CA TRP A 202 5.62 23.88 8.04
C TRP A 202 6.30 24.68 6.94
N ARG A 203 5.75 24.65 5.73
CA ARG A 203 6.36 25.26 4.54
C ARG A 203 5.77 26.62 4.19
N GLY A 204 4.64 26.98 4.82
CA GLY A 204 3.86 28.15 4.52
C GLY A 204 2.84 27.92 3.40
N PRO A 205 1.60 28.46 3.55
CA PRO A 205 0.52 28.26 2.56
C PRO A 205 0.86 28.85 1.18
N ALA A 206 1.56 29.98 1.15
CA ALA A 206 1.98 30.63 -0.11
C ALA A 206 2.98 29.77 -0.88
N ALA A 207 3.97 29.18 -0.19
CA ALA A 207 4.95 28.29 -0.80
C ALA A 207 4.29 27.02 -1.36
N LEU A 208 3.37 26.42 -0.62
CA LEU A 208 2.61 25.24 -1.07
C LEU A 208 1.73 25.60 -2.30
N ALA A 209 1.05 26.74 -2.27
CA ALA A 209 0.22 27.20 -3.39
C ALA A 209 1.06 27.46 -4.66
N LEU A 210 2.23 28.09 -4.51
CA LEU A 210 3.16 28.33 -5.63
C LEU A 210 3.68 27.01 -6.19
N TYR A 211 4.08 26.08 -5.32
CA TYR A 211 4.52 24.75 -5.72
C TYR A 211 3.43 23.97 -6.44
N ALA A 212 2.19 24.04 -5.96
CA ALA A 212 1.03 23.40 -6.58
C ALA A 212 0.75 23.95 -8.00
N ARG A 213 0.86 25.26 -8.22
CA ARG A 213 0.68 25.86 -9.55
C ARG A 213 1.67 25.32 -10.57
N THR A 214 2.92 25.13 -10.17
CA THR A 214 3.98 24.62 -11.07
C THR A 214 3.89 23.10 -11.27
N ASN A 215 3.45 22.37 -10.23
CA ASN A 215 3.46 20.91 -10.18
C ASN A 215 2.06 20.28 -10.16
N TRP A 216 1.02 21.00 -10.61
CA TRP A 216 -0.39 20.59 -10.53
C TRP A 216 -0.70 19.20 -11.10
N ARG A 217 0.07 18.77 -12.13
CA ARG A 217 -0.08 17.44 -12.74
C ARG A 217 0.10 16.30 -11.73
N ARG A 218 0.88 16.50 -10.67
CA ARG A 218 1.07 15.52 -9.60
C ARG A 218 -0.19 15.33 -8.78
N ALA A 219 -0.89 16.42 -8.46
CA ALA A 219 -2.19 16.33 -7.82
C ALA A 219 -3.25 15.74 -8.77
N ALA A 220 -3.28 16.21 -10.04
CA ALA A 220 -4.29 15.83 -11.02
C ALA A 220 -4.19 14.37 -11.49
N VAL A 221 -3.00 13.78 -11.53
CA VAL A 221 -2.78 12.38 -11.94
C VAL A 221 -2.50 11.50 -10.73
N GLY A 222 -1.59 11.94 -9.86
CA GLY A 222 -1.21 11.17 -8.67
C GLY A 222 -2.32 11.06 -7.64
N GLY A 223 -3.14 12.11 -7.49
CA GLY A 223 -4.28 12.11 -6.57
C GLY A 223 -5.32 11.03 -6.92
N PRO A 224 -5.93 11.04 -8.11
CA PRO A 224 -6.84 9.99 -8.55
C PRO A 224 -6.21 8.59 -8.52
N ALA A 225 -4.95 8.45 -8.97
CA ALA A 225 -4.25 7.18 -8.92
C ALA A 225 -4.06 6.67 -7.48
N GLY A 226 -3.73 7.56 -6.54
CA GLY A 226 -3.62 7.24 -5.11
C GLY A 226 -4.97 6.84 -4.51
N ALA A 227 -6.01 7.66 -4.73
CA ALA A 227 -7.34 7.43 -4.21
C ALA A 227 -7.96 6.12 -4.75
N LEU A 228 -7.92 5.93 -6.07
CA LEU A 228 -8.45 4.72 -6.69
C LEU A 228 -7.62 3.49 -6.29
N GLY A 229 -6.29 3.61 -6.33
CA GLY A 229 -5.41 2.48 -6.00
C GLY A 229 -5.60 1.99 -4.57
N TYR A 230 -5.60 2.88 -3.57
CA TYR A 230 -5.79 2.47 -2.18
C TYR A 230 -7.25 2.16 -1.86
N GLY A 231 -8.21 2.84 -2.51
CA GLY A 231 -9.63 2.49 -2.43
C GLY A 231 -9.92 1.06 -2.88
N LEU A 232 -9.30 0.60 -3.98
CA LEU A 232 -9.38 -0.79 -4.44
C LEU A 232 -8.79 -1.78 -3.40
N VAL A 233 -7.69 -1.39 -2.73
CA VAL A 233 -7.12 -2.21 -1.65
C VAL A 233 -8.09 -2.33 -0.48
N LEU A 234 -8.66 -1.23 0.00
CA LEU A 234 -9.61 -1.21 1.11
C LEU A 234 -10.88 -1.99 0.77
N TRP A 235 -11.37 -1.84 -0.46
CA TRP A 235 -12.50 -2.63 -0.96
C TRP A 235 -12.17 -4.12 -0.95
N ALA A 236 -11.01 -4.53 -1.48
CA ALA A 236 -10.60 -5.93 -1.49
C ALA A 236 -10.40 -6.50 -0.09
N MET A 237 -9.82 -5.71 0.84
CA MET A 237 -9.59 -6.11 2.24
C MET A 237 -10.90 -6.26 3.03
N SER A 238 -12.01 -5.68 2.57
CA SER A 238 -13.29 -5.83 3.26
C SER A 238 -13.86 -7.24 3.19
N PHE A 239 -13.50 -8.04 2.18
CA PHE A 239 -14.01 -9.40 1.97
C PHE A 239 -12.94 -10.46 1.73
N ALA A 240 -11.67 -10.06 1.59
CA ALA A 240 -10.54 -10.96 1.38
C ALA A 240 -9.48 -10.81 2.48
N PRO A 241 -8.60 -11.82 2.69
CA PRO A 241 -7.51 -11.74 3.67
C PRO A 241 -6.62 -10.52 3.46
N VAL A 242 -6.46 -9.70 4.51
CA VAL A 242 -5.67 -8.45 4.49
C VAL A 242 -4.23 -8.72 4.05
N ALA A 243 -3.63 -9.79 4.60
CA ALA A 243 -2.24 -10.15 4.26
C ALA A 243 -2.09 -10.54 2.78
N GLY A 244 -3.02 -11.28 2.21
CA GLY A 244 -3.01 -11.69 0.80
C GLY A 244 -3.15 -10.49 -0.15
N VAL A 245 -4.12 -9.61 0.10
CA VAL A 245 -4.34 -8.38 -0.68
C VAL A 245 -3.11 -7.47 -0.58
N SER A 246 -2.57 -7.29 0.63
CA SER A 246 -1.39 -6.45 0.84
C SER A 246 -0.16 -7.00 0.13
N ALA A 247 0.07 -8.31 0.18
CA ALA A 247 1.20 -8.94 -0.51
C ALA A 247 1.12 -8.78 -2.03
N LEU A 248 -0.06 -8.97 -2.63
CA LEU A 248 -0.28 -8.73 -4.06
C LEU A 248 -0.04 -7.27 -4.44
N ARG A 249 -0.45 -6.31 -3.61
CA ARG A 249 -0.16 -4.89 -3.83
C ARG A 249 1.34 -4.60 -3.91
N GLU A 250 2.17 -5.31 -3.17
CA GLU A 250 3.63 -5.10 -3.19
C GLU A 250 4.28 -5.52 -4.52
N THR A 251 3.59 -6.22 -5.41
CA THR A 251 4.04 -6.41 -6.80
C THR A 251 4.22 -5.08 -7.55
N SER A 252 3.66 -3.98 -7.01
CA SER A 252 3.93 -2.60 -7.46
C SER A 252 5.43 -2.29 -7.57
N VAL A 253 6.29 -2.94 -6.79
CA VAL A 253 7.75 -2.79 -6.87
C VAL A 253 8.28 -3.25 -8.23
N ALA A 254 7.74 -4.34 -8.78
CA ALA A 254 8.11 -4.82 -10.12
C ALA A 254 7.63 -3.84 -11.21
N VAL A 255 6.40 -3.34 -11.08
CA VAL A 255 5.83 -2.33 -12.00
C VAL A 255 6.63 -1.02 -11.92
N ALA A 256 6.98 -0.56 -10.72
CA ALA A 256 7.79 0.64 -10.54
C ALA A 256 9.21 0.47 -11.11
N ALA A 257 9.81 -0.71 -10.99
CA ALA A 257 11.11 -1.01 -11.60
C ALA A 257 11.04 -0.96 -13.14
N PHE A 258 9.94 -1.48 -13.72
CA PHE A 258 9.70 -1.40 -15.16
C PHE A 258 9.48 0.06 -15.61
N ILE A 259 8.66 0.84 -14.92
CA ILE A 259 8.44 2.27 -15.24
C ILE A 259 9.77 3.04 -15.14
N GLY A 260 10.56 2.81 -14.10
CA GLY A 260 11.86 3.44 -13.91
C GLY A 260 12.82 3.16 -15.07
N TRP A 261 12.85 1.90 -15.53
CA TRP A 261 13.68 1.50 -16.66
C TRP A 261 13.16 2.08 -17.99
N ALA A 262 11.87 1.93 -18.27
CA ALA A 262 11.31 2.30 -19.58
C ALA A 262 11.20 3.81 -19.82
N PHE A 263 10.94 4.60 -18.75
CA PHE A 263 10.59 6.01 -18.86
C PHE A 263 11.52 6.97 -18.11
N MET A 264 12.32 6.48 -17.16
CA MET A 264 13.14 7.32 -16.29
C MET A 264 14.65 7.06 -16.45
N GLY A 265 15.05 6.13 -17.32
CA GLY A 265 16.46 5.80 -17.57
C GLY A 265 17.14 5.03 -16.43
N ASP A 266 16.38 4.46 -15.48
CA ASP A 266 16.95 3.65 -14.39
C ASP A 266 17.59 2.36 -14.95
N PRO A 267 18.78 1.94 -14.46
CA PRO A 267 19.40 0.69 -14.91
C PRO A 267 18.61 -0.54 -14.44
N MET A 268 18.35 -1.48 -15.36
CA MET A 268 17.73 -2.76 -15.05
C MET A 268 18.82 -3.77 -14.63
N SER A 269 19.11 -3.85 -13.35
CA SER A 269 20.10 -4.79 -12.83
C SER A 269 19.54 -6.22 -12.76
N LYS A 270 20.45 -7.23 -12.82
CA LYS A 270 20.08 -8.66 -12.65
C LYS A 270 19.32 -8.90 -11.34
N ARG A 271 19.67 -8.20 -10.25
CA ARG A 271 18.96 -8.29 -8.96
C ARG A 271 17.53 -7.76 -9.05
N ARG A 272 17.28 -6.66 -9.76
CA ARG A 272 15.93 -6.13 -9.97
C ARG A 272 15.06 -7.09 -10.78
N ILE A 273 15.63 -7.68 -11.82
CA ILE A 273 14.93 -8.70 -12.63
C ILE A 273 14.59 -9.92 -11.77
N ALA A 274 15.58 -10.49 -11.07
CA ALA A 274 15.36 -11.65 -10.21
C ALA A 274 14.31 -11.37 -9.11
N GLY A 275 14.39 -10.22 -8.45
CA GLY A 275 13.40 -9.82 -7.44
C GLY A 275 12.00 -9.65 -8.01
N ALA A 276 11.85 -9.07 -9.21
CA ALA A 276 10.56 -8.94 -9.88
C ALA A 276 9.97 -10.31 -10.24
N LEU A 277 10.80 -11.25 -10.77
CA LEU A 277 10.37 -12.60 -11.08
C LEU A 277 9.96 -13.39 -9.83
N LEU A 278 10.71 -13.27 -8.74
CA LEU A 278 10.34 -13.86 -7.44
C LEU A 278 9.02 -13.27 -6.92
N GLY A 279 8.86 -11.95 -7.01
CA GLY A 279 7.60 -11.29 -6.62
C GLY A 279 6.39 -11.81 -7.40
N LEU A 280 6.53 -11.99 -8.71
CA LEU A 280 5.48 -12.56 -9.56
C LEU A 280 5.23 -14.04 -9.23
N ALA A 281 6.27 -14.85 -9.02
CA ALA A 281 6.13 -16.26 -8.61
C ALA A 281 5.43 -16.39 -7.25
N GLY A 282 5.77 -15.54 -6.28
CA GLY A 282 5.09 -15.49 -4.99
C GLY A 282 3.62 -15.06 -5.12
N ALA A 283 3.31 -14.11 -6.02
CA ALA A 283 1.95 -13.70 -6.29
C ALA A 283 1.08 -14.83 -6.86
N GLU A 284 1.64 -15.71 -7.70
CA GLU A 284 0.93 -16.91 -8.17
C GLU A 284 0.58 -17.87 -7.02
N ALA A 285 1.48 -18.04 -6.05
CA ALA A 285 1.25 -18.91 -4.89
C ALA A 285 0.20 -18.33 -3.90
N VAL A 286 0.02 -17.01 -3.89
CA VAL A 286 -1.02 -16.33 -3.09
C VAL A 286 -2.41 -16.45 -3.72
N LYS A 287 -2.50 -16.63 -5.04
CA LYS A 287 -3.77 -16.81 -5.77
C LYS A 287 -4.52 -18.07 -5.33
N PRO A 288 -5.84 -18.18 -5.61
CA PRO A 288 -6.59 -19.38 -5.32
C PRO A 288 -6.02 -20.58 -6.10
N ALA A 289 -5.86 -21.73 -5.44
CA ALA A 289 -5.60 -22.98 -6.14
C ALA A 289 -6.75 -23.19 -7.16
N ARG A 290 -6.42 -23.46 -8.42
CA ARG A 290 -7.44 -23.78 -9.44
C ARG A 290 -8.28 -24.94 -8.93
N PRO A 291 -9.61 -24.85 -8.93
CA PRO A 291 -10.44 -25.97 -8.47
C PRO A 291 -10.14 -27.21 -9.31
N LEU A 292 -9.89 -28.33 -8.63
CA LEU A 292 -9.52 -29.63 -9.21
C LEU A 292 -10.46 -30.06 -10.35
N HIS A 293 -11.73 -29.64 -10.31
CA HIS A 293 -12.73 -29.94 -11.36
C HIS A 293 -12.39 -29.42 -12.75
N ARG A 294 -11.60 -28.36 -12.91
CA ARG A 294 -11.14 -27.90 -14.23
C ARG A 294 -9.92 -28.67 -14.75
N GLN A 295 -9.12 -29.27 -13.86
CA GLN A 295 -7.97 -30.11 -14.28
C GLN A 295 -8.44 -31.45 -14.83
N ILE A 296 -9.51 -32.02 -14.28
CA ILE A 296 -10.10 -33.29 -14.77
C ILE A 296 -10.83 -33.11 -16.09
N ALA A 297 -11.44 -31.93 -16.33
CA ALA A 297 -12.14 -31.63 -17.59
C ALA A 297 -11.20 -31.36 -18.78
N GLN A 298 -9.92 -31.06 -18.55
CA GLN A 298 -8.91 -30.88 -19.61
C GLN A 298 -8.13 -32.16 -19.94
N GLN A 299 -8.35 -33.24 -19.16
CA GLN A 299 -7.72 -34.55 -19.40
C GLN A 299 -8.73 -35.56 -20.00
N ARG A 300 -9.94 -35.17 -20.34
CA ARG A 300 -10.92 -35.92 -21.10
C ARG A 300 -11.17 -35.26 -22.46
#